data_b96c78ae826ddd0ad8b505576320ef3f
#
_entry.id   b96c78ae826ddd0ad8b505576320ef3f
#
_cell.length_a   1.000
_cell.length_b   1.000
_cell.length_c   1.000
_cell.angle_alpha   90.00
_cell.angle_beta   90.00
_cell.angle_gamma   90.00
#
_symmetry.space_group_name_H-M   'P 1'
#
loop_
_entity.id
_entity.type
_entity.pdbx_description
1 polymer ?
#
loop_
_entity_poly.entity_id
_entity_poly.type
_entity_poly.pdbx_seq_one_letter_code
_entity_poly.pdbx_strand_id
1 'polypeptide(L)' 'MKWTEFKKKFLELCDFNNMEINDVSVVKKYWERGYTVEETYEIWEDGVWIWNLKSLVVGMISTKV' A
#
# COMPACT_ATOMS: atom_id res chain seq x y z
N MET A 1 -0.58 -20.06 0.74
CA MET A 1 -1.80 -19.29 0.45
C MET A 1 -1.88 -19.00 -1.05
N LYS A 2 -3.04 -19.18 -1.62
CA LYS A 2 -3.25 -18.87 -3.05
C LYS A 2 -3.36 -17.37 -3.25
N TRP A 3 -3.02 -16.90 -4.43
CA TRP A 3 -3.11 -15.48 -4.75
C TRP A 3 -4.52 -14.91 -4.53
N THR A 4 -5.55 -15.67 -4.91
CA THR A 4 -6.94 -15.22 -4.72
C THR A 4 -7.29 -14.99 -3.26
N GLU A 5 -6.80 -15.84 -2.36
CA GLU A 5 -6.99 -15.67 -0.92
C GLU A 5 -6.18 -14.50 -0.39
N PHE A 6 -4.93 -14.40 -0.80
CA PHE A 6 -4.04 -13.32 -0.41
C PHE A 6 -4.63 -11.97 -0.81
N LYS A 7 -5.06 -11.87 -2.06
CA LYS A 7 -5.70 -10.67 -2.59
C LYS A 7 -6.93 -10.28 -1.78
N LYS A 8 -7.80 -11.24 -1.50
CA LYS A 8 -9.02 -11.00 -0.73
C LYS A 8 -8.70 -10.48 0.67
N LYS A 9 -7.78 -11.14 1.36
CA LYS A 9 -7.39 -10.75 2.72
C LYS A 9 -6.72 -9.39 2.74
N PHE A 10 -5.89 -9.09 1.74
CA PHE A 10 -5.25 -7.79 1.62
C PHE A 10 -6.30 -6.69 1.44
N LEU A 11 -7.27 -6.91 0.56
CA LEU A 11 -8.34 -5.94 0.34
C LEU A 11 -9.21 -5.75 1.58
N GLU A 12 -9.47 -6.80 2.33
CA GLU A 12 -10.20 -6.71 3.60
C GLU A 12 -9.45 -5.84 4.61
N LEU A 13 -8.13 -6.01 4.67
CA LEU A 13 -7.28 -5.24 5.56
C LEU A 13 -7.26 -3.76 5.15
N CYS A 14 -7.20 -3.48 3.86
CA CYS A 14 -7.28 -2.11 3.35
C CYS A 14 -8.63 -1.47 3.72
N ASP A 15 -9.71 -2.21 3.53
CA ASP A 15 -11.06 -1.74 3.84
C ASP A 15 -11.20 -1.44 5.34
N PHE A 16 -10.67 -2.32 6.18
CA PHE A 16 -10.69 -2.15 7.63
C PHE A 16 -9.98 -0.86 8.06
N ASN A 17 -8.92 -0.49 7.37
CA ASN A 17 -8.13 0.70 7.67
C ASN A 17 -8.52 1.91 6.83
N ASN A 18 -9.61 1.85 6.09
CA ASN A 18 -10.08 2.90 5.20
C ASN A 18 -9.03 3.33 4.17
N MET A 19 -8.24 2.37 3.71
CA MET A 19 -7.24 2.60 2.68
C MET A 19 -7.79 2.16 1.33
N GLU A 20 -7.51 2.93 0.29
CA GLU A 20 -7.89 2.57 -1.08
C GLU A 20 -6.68 2.10 -1.85
N ILE A 21 -6.89 1.07 -2.67
CA ILE A 21 -5.87 0.58 -3.59
C ILE A 21 -6.49 0.47 -4.98
N ASN A 22 -5.87 1.13 -5.96
CA ASN A 22 -6.39 1.14 -7.32
C ASN A 22 -6.14 -0.19 -8.04
N ASP A 23 -4.99 -0.80 -7.79
CA ASP A 23 -4.62 -2.04 -8.45
C ASP A 23 -3.93 -2.96 -7.44
N VAL A 24 -4.66 -3.98 -6.97
CA VAL A 24 -4.17 -4.92 -5.98
C VAL A 24 -3.02 -5.77 -6.52
N SER A 25 -2.85 -5.86 -7.84
CA SER A 25 -1.77 -6.65 -8.43
C SER A 25 -0.39 -6.10 -8.09
N VAL A 26 -0.29 -4.85 -7.64
CA VAL A 26 1.00 -4.27 -7.22
C VAL A 26 1.61 -5.01 -6.03
N VAL A 27 0.79 -5.68 -5.23
CA VAL A 27 1.28 -6.45 -4.07
C VAL A 27 1.54 -7.92 -4.39
N LYS A 28 1.25 -8.35 -5.62
CA LYS A 28 1.45 -9.74 -6.02
C LYS A 28 2.91 -10.17 -5.88
N LYS A 29 3.85 -9.27 -6.13
CA LYS A 29 5.28 -9.55 -5.97
C LYS A 29 5.66 -9.96 -4.55
N TYR A 30 4.97 -9.43 -3.56
CA TYR A 30 5.21 -9.78 -2.16
C TYR A 30 4.66 -11.18 -1.85
N TRP A 31 3.48 -11.48 -2.40
CA TRP A 31 2.92 -12.81 -2.29
C TRP A 31 3.86 -13.86 -2.92
N GLU A 32 4.40 -13.56 -4.08
CA GLU A 32 5.33 -14.46 -4.78
C GLU A 32 6.61 -14.69 -3.97
N ARG A 33 7.01 -13.72 -3.17
CA ARG A 33 8.20 -13.81 -2.32
C ARG A 33 7.92 -14.49 -0.98
N GLY A 34 6.68 -14.86 -0.72
CA GLY A 34 6.30 -15.56 0.50
C GLY A 34 5.99 -14.65 1.68
N TYR A 35 5.78 -13.37 1.46
CA TYR A 35 5.39 -12.44 2.52
C TYR A 35 3.95 -12.72 2.97
N THR A 36 3.66 -12.46 4.24
CA THR A 36 2.30 -12.56 4.75
C THR A 36 1.49 -11.35 4.31
N VAL A 37 0.16 -11.43 4.47
CA VAL A 37 -0.74 -10.31 4.15
C VAL A 37 -0.38 -9.09 5.01
N GLU A 38 -0.16 -9.32 6.31
CA GLU A 38 0.17 -8.26 7.25
C GLU A 38 1.49 -7.58 6.92
N GLU A 39 2.52 -8.37 6.62
CA GLU A 39 3.83 -7.82 6.22
C GLU A 39 3.72 -7.01 4.94
N THR A 40 2.98 -7.53 3.96
CA THR A 40 2.75 -6.85 2.69
C THR A 40 2.02 -5.53 2.91
N TYR A 41 1.00 -5.55 3.76
CA TYR A 41 0.24 -4.34 4.07
C TYR A 41 1.12 -3.27 4.70
N GLU A 42 1.96 -3.64 5.67
CA GLU A 42 2.87 -2.69 6.31
C GLU A 42 3.82 -2.04 5.31
N ILE A 43 4.41 -2.83 4.43
CA ILE A 43 5.33 -2.32 3.41
C ILE A 43 4.60 -1.38 2.45
N TRP A 44 3.42 -1.79 2.00
CA TRP A 44 2.63 -1.00 1.08
C TRP A 44 2.13 0.30 1.72
N GLU A 45 1.66 0.22 2.96
CA GLU A 45 1.19 1.39 3.71
C GLU A 45 2.29 2.41 3.90
N ASP A 46 3.48 1.97 4.29
CA ASP A 46 4.63 2.85 4.44
C ASP A 46 4.94 3.58 3.13
N GLY A 47 4.90 2.87 2.02
CA GLY A 47 5.12 3.47 0.71
C GLY A 47 4.10 4.53 0.36
N VAL A 48 2.83 4.28 0.68
CA VAL A 48 1.74 5.23 0.44
C VAL A 48 1.91 6.48 1.31
N TRP A 49 2.24 6.30 2.59
CA TRP A 49 2.46 7.42 3.49
C TRP A 49 3.64 8.28 3.06
N ILE A 50 4.76 7.66 2.68
CA ILE A 50 5.94 8.37 2.19
C ILE A 50 5.60 9.17 0.94
N TRP A 51 4.84 8.57 0.03
CA TRP A 51 4.40 9.23 -1.19
C TRP A 51 3.55 10.47 -0.88
N ASN A 52 2.60 10.36 0.03
CA ASN A 52 1.74 11.46 0.44
C ASN A 52 2.55 12.59 1.11
N LEU A 53 3.49 12.23 1.98
CA LEU A 53 4.35 13.21 2.64
C LEU A 53 5.21 13.95 1.63
N LYS A 54 5.76 13.26 0.64
CA LYS A 54 6.55 13.91 -0.42
C LYS A 54 5.72 14.89 -1.21
N SER A 55 4.47 14.54 -1.53
CA SER A 55 3.55 15.43 -2.22
C SER A 55 3.30 16.72 -1.44
N LEU A 56 3.07 16.59 -0.14
CA LEU A 56 2.84 17.74 0.74
C LEU A 56 4.07 18.62 0.84
N VAL A 57 5.24 18.02 1.02
CA VAL A 57 6.50 18.76 1.13
C VAL A 57 6.80 19.53 -0.16
N VAL A 58 6.62 18.88 -1.30
CA VAL A 58 6.82 19.53 -2.60
C VAL A 58 5.85 20.70 -2.76
N GLY A 59 4.60 20.53 -2.38
CA GLY A 59 3.62 21.60 -2.41
C GLY A 59 4.01 22.78 -1.52
N MET A 60 4.51 22.51 -0.33
CA MET A 60 4.96 23.54 0.59
C MET A 60 6.17 24.30 0.06
N ILE A 61 7.13 23.58 -0.52
CA ILE A 61 8.32 24.20 -1.12
C ILE A 61 7.92 25.09 -2.29
N SER A 62 7.00 24.63 -3.12
CA SER A 62 6.52 25.39 -4.26
C SER A 62 5.87 26.71 -3.84
N THR A 63 5.17 26.73 -2.72
CA THR A 63 4.52 27.93 -2.23
C THR A 63 5.51 28.96 -1.66
N LYS A 64 6.68 28.51 -1.25
CA LYS A 64 7.70 29.39 -0.73
C LYS A 64 8.51 30.09 -1.83
N VAL A 65 8.54 29.47 -2.97
CA VAL A 65 9.28 30.01 -4.10
C VAL A 65 8.41 30.94 -4.91
#